data_d4b58b244481483b67c1234301921039
#
_entry.id   d4b58b244481483b67c1234301921039
#
_cell.length_a   1.000
_cell.length_b   1.000
_cell.length_c   1.000
_cell.angle_alpha   90.00
_cell.angle_beta   90.00
_cell.angle_gamma   90.00
#
_symmetry.space_group_name_H-M   'P 1'
#
loop_
_entity.id
_entity.type
_entity.pdbx_description
1 polymer ?
#
loop_
_entity_poly.entity_id
_entity_poly.type
_entity_poly.pdbx_seq_one_letter_code
_entity_poly.pdbx_strand_id
1 'polypeptide(L)'
;MAGDDPGVLVNAAYTLADFGENISTMMVLVDRALELNPNFARGWYISGTLRAWAGQTEIAIEHSKIALRLSPRVRVGPSVMTIGAAHFLARRFDEALPKLLLAMQEDPSHPGAYRWLASCYAHMGRLDEARQVVKQLRAVTPDVIPNVSFLRSAEHRELFLSGLRLAIGAEP
;
A
#
# COMPACT_ATOMS: atom_id res chain seq x y z
N MET A 1 -21.42 -1.53 -24.16
CA MET A 1 -20.16 -0.87 -24.56
C MET A 1 -19.08 -1.22 -23.55
N ALA A 2 -17.88 -1.66 -24.00
CA ALA A 2 -16.82 -2.13 -23.08
C ALA A 2 -16.27 -1.05 -22.12
N GLY A 3 -16.57 0.22 -22.36
CA GLY A 3 -16.08 1.35 -21.56
C GLY A 3 -16.74 1.53 -20.18
N ASP A 4 -17.82 0.83 -19.88
CA ASP A 4 -18.56 0.93 -18.61
C ASP A 4 -18.51 -0.36 -17.79
N ASP A 5 -17.59 -1.28 -18.08
CA ASP A 5 -17.35 -2.45 -17.22
C ASP A 5 -16.51 -2.04 -16.00
N PRO A 6 -17.03 -2.23 -14.77
CA PRO A 6 -16.31 -1.83 -13.55
C PRO A 6 -14.92 -2.49 -13.42
N GLY A 7 -14.78 -3.73 -13.88
CA GLY A 7 -13.51 -4.45 -13.84
C GLY A 7 -12.47 -3.86 -14.78
N VAL A 8 -12.89 -3.47 -15.99
CA VAL A 8 -12.02 -2.81 -16.98
C VAL A 8 -11.57 -1.45 -16.46
N LEU A 9 -12.50 -0.63 -15.94
CA LEU A 9 -12.19 0.69 -15.39
C LEU A 9 -11.16 0.61 -14.24
N VAL A 10 -11.37 -0.31 -13.30
CA VAL A 10 -10.48 -0.48 -12.16
C VAL A 10 -9.09 -0.99 -12.56
N ASN A 11 -9.02 -1.96 -13.48
CA ASN A 11 -7.74 -2.48 -13.95
C ASN A 11 -6.95 -1.42 -14.72
N ALA A 12 -7.62 -0.67 -15.61
CA ALA A 12 -7.00 0.42 -16.34
C ALA A 12 -6.47 1.50 -15.40
N ALA A 13 -7.28 1.94 -14.43
CA ALA A 13 -6.91 2.95 -13.46
C ALA A 13 -5.67 2.53 -12.64
N TYR A 14 -5.65 1.31 -12.14
CA TYR A 14 -4.52 0.80 -11.34
C TYR A 14 -3.24 0.74 -12.16
N THR A 15 -3.31 0.14 -13.35
CA THR A 15 -2.14 -0.01 -14.24
C THR A 15 -1.58 1.35 -14.66
N LEU A 16 -2.43 2.29 -15.09
CA LEU A 16 -2.00 3.62 -15.51
C LEU A 16 -1.40 4.43 -14.35
N ALA A 17 -1.96 4.30 -13.14
CA ALA A 17 -1.40 4.96 -11.96
C ALA A 17 -0.01 4.40 -11.59
N ASP A 18 0.22 3.10 -11.75
CA ASP A 18 1.52 2.46 -11.52
C ASP A 18 2.57 2.93 -12.54
N PHE A 19 2.18 3.17 -13.77
CA PHE A 19 3.02 3.79 -14.81
C PHE A 19 3.25 5.29 -14.65
N GLY A 20 2.70 5.92 -13.62
CA GLY A 20 2.97 7.33 -13.31
C GLY A 20 1.95 8.31 -13.87
N GLU A 21 0.88 7.86 -14.50
CA GLU A 21 -0.22 8.70 -15.00
C GLU A 21 -0.89 9.50 -13.86
N ASN A 22 -1.68 10.49 -14.25
CA ASN A 22 -2.33 11.39 -13.30
C ASN A 22 -3.26 10.63 -12.35
N ILE A 23 -2.86 10.52 -11.08
CA ILE A 23 -3.58 9.71 -10.09
C ILE A 23 -5.00 10.20 -9.82
N SER A 24 -5.25 11.51 -9.94
CA SER A 24 -6.60 12.08 -9.76
C SER A 24 -7.55 11.59 -10.85
N THR A 25 -7.08 11.51 -12.11
CA THR A 25 -7.86 10.92 -13.20
C THR A 25 -8.13 9.44 -12.98
N MET A 26 -7.14 8.71 -12.46
CA MET A 26 -7.30 7.28 -12.16
C MET A 26 -8.31 7.06 -11.02
N MET A 27 -8.32 7.92 -10.00
CA MET A 27 -9.33 7.87 -8.95
C MET A 27 -10.75 8.10 -9.48
N VAL A 28 -10.94 9.02 -10.44
CA VAL A 28 -12.25 9.23 -11.09
C VAL A 28 -12.74 7.97 -11.81
N LEU A 29 -11.85 7.23 -12.49
CA LEU A 29 -12.22 5.97 -13.15
C LEU A 29 -12.68 4.91 -12.14
N VAL A 30 -11.99 4.81 -11.01
CA VAL A 30 -12.36 3.86 -9.94
C VAL A 30 -13.67 4.29 -9.26
N ASP A 31 -13.86 5.58 -9.02
CA ASP A 31 -15.11 6.08 -8.44
C ASP A 31 -16.29 5.78 -9.38
N ARG A 32 -16.11 5.96 -10.70
CA ARG A 32 -17.11 5.56 -11.69
C ARG A 32 -17.41 4.05 -11.64
N ALA A 33 -16.40 3.21 -11.51
CA ALA A 33 -16.58 1.77 -11.38
C ALA A 33 -17.40 1.40 -10.12
N LEU A 34 -17.18 2.11 -9.01
CA LEU A 34 -17.89 1.90 -7.75
C LEU A 34 -19.33 2.44 -7.77
N GLU A 35 -19.61 3.50 -8.56
CA GLU A 35 -20.98 3.92 -8.84
C GLU A 35 -21.76 2.84 -9.60
N LEU A 36 -21.11 2.21 -10.60
CA LEU A 36 -21.71 1.13 -11.38
C LEU A 36 -21.90 -0.17 -10.59
N ASN A 37 -20.99 -0.47 -9.67
CA ASN A 37 -21.06 -1.63 -8.80
C ASN A 37 -20.51 -1.34 -7.39
N PRO A 38 -21.36 -0.86 -6.46
CA PRO A 38 -20.95 -0.56 -5.09
C PRO A 38 -20.46 -1.78 -4.27
N ASN A 39 -20.78 -3.00 -4.71
CA ASN A 39 -20.36 -4.24 -4.06
C ASN A 39 -19.07 -4.84 -4.65
N PHE A 40 -18.37 -4.10 -5.50
CA PHE A 40 -17.14 -4.55 -6.13
C PHE A 40 -15.94 -4.41 -5.18
N ALA A 41 -15.69 -5.44 -4.36
CA ALA A 41 -14.62 -5.45 -3.34
C ALA A 41 -13.24 -5.06 -3.90
N ARG A 42 -12.89 -5.54 -5.11
CA ARG A 42 -11.62 -5.17 -5.78
C ARG A 42 -11.57 -3.68 -6.11
N GLY A 43 -12.69 -3.08 -6.53
CA GLY A 43 -12.78 -1.64 -6.77
C GLY A 43 -12.47 -0.83 -5.52
N TRP A 44 -13.04 -1.21 -4.39
CA TRP A 44 -12.78 -0.57 -3.10
C TRP A 44 -11.32 -0.72 -2.66
N TYR A 45 -10.72 -1.91 -2.86
CA TYR A 45 -9.28 -2.12 -2.60
C TYR A 45 -8.41 -1.20 -3.45
N ILE A 46 -8.61 -1.15 -4.76
CA ILE A 46 -7.84 -0.29 -5.67
C ILE A 46 -8.06 1.19 -5.33
N SER A 47 -9.30 1.58 -5.04
CA SER A 47 -9.62 2.93 -4.57
C SER A 47 -8.82 3.32 -3.33
N GLY A 48 -8.75 2.44 -2.34
CA GLY A 48 -7.92 2.64 -1.15
C GLY A 48 -6.44 2.78 -1.47
N THR A 49 -5.92 1.94 -2.37
CA THR A 49 -4.52 1.97 -2.80
C THR A 49 -4.16 3.28 -3.49
N LEU A 50 -4.96 3.72 -4.48
CA LEU A 50 -4.72 4.99 -5.18
C LEU A 50 -4.78 6.18 -4.24
N ARG A 51 -5.70 6.18 -3.28
CA ARG A 51 -5.82 7.24 -2.28
C ARG A 51 -4.64 7.26 -1.30
N ALA A 52 -4.13 6.11 -0.90
CA ALA A 52 -2.89 6.04 -0.12
C ALA A 52 -1.70 6.64 -0.91
N TRP A 53 -1.57 6.31 -2.19
CA TRP A 53 -0.54 6.86 -3.07
C TRP A 53 -0.66 8.37 -3.27
N ALA A 54 -1.90 8.89 -3.30
CA ALA A 54 -2.19 10.32 -3.37
C ALA A 54 -2.03 11.05 -2.03
N GLY A 55 -1.79 10.34 -0.92
CA GLY A 55 -1.67 10.91 0.41
C GLY A 55 -3.00 11.12 1.15
N GLN A 56 -4.11 10.61 0.61
CA GLN A 56 -5.44 10.67 1.23
C GLN A 56 -5.62 9.51 2.22
N THR A 57 -4.83 9.50 3.29
CA THR A 57 -4.65 8.35 4.18
C THR A 57 -5.93 7.88 4.87
N GLU A 58 -6.79 8.79 5.34
CA GLU A 58 -8.04 8.43 6.02
C GLU A 58 -9.03 7.75 5.06
N ILE A 59 -9.20 8.30 3.87
CA ILE A 59 -10.07 7.72 2.84
C ILE A 59 -9.53 6.36 2.37
N ALA A 60 -8.20 6.23 2.27
CA ALA A 60 -7.54 4.96 1.92
C ALA A 60 -7.87 3.86 2.93
N ILE A 61 -7.83 4.17 4.23
CA ILE A 61 -8.17 3.24 5.30
C ILE A 61 -9.65 2.85 5.23
N GLU A 62 -10.55 3.82 5.05
CA GLU A 62 -11.99 3.57 4.96
C GLU A 62 -12.31 2.65 3.78
N HIS A 63 -11.83 2.97 2.58
CA HIS A 63 -12.09 2.18 1.37
C HIS A 63 -11.52 0.76 1.48
N SER A 64 -10.33 0.60 2.06
CA SER A 64 -9.75 -0.73 2.29
C SER A 64 -10.55 -1.53 3.32
N LYS A 65 -11.13 -0.91 4.35
CA LYS A 65 -12.05 -1.57 5.29
C LYS A 65 -13.35 -2.01 4.60
N ILE A 66 -13.88 -1.22 3.66
CA ILE A 66 -15.05 -1.61 2.85
C ILE A 66 -14.70 -2.84 2.02
N ALA A 67 -13.54 -2.86 1.35
CA ALA A 67 -13.06 -4.01 0.58
C ALA A 67 -13.01 -5.29 1.42
N LEU A 68 -12.44 -5.23 2.63
CA LEU A 68 -12.38 -6.35 3.57
C LEU A 68 -13.77 -6.84 4.01
N ARG A 69 -14.71 -5.92 4.24
CA ARG A 69 -16.09 -6.28 4.62
C ARG A 69 -16.82 -6.99 3.49
N LEU A 70 -16.61 -6.56 2.24
CA LEU A 70 -17.24 -7.16 1.06
C LEU A 70 -16.60 -8.50 0.68
N SER A 71 -15.33 -8.72 1.00
CA SER A 71 -14.59 -9.94 0.66
C SER A 71 -13.66 -10.38 1.80
N PRO A 72 -14.22 -10.89 2.91
CA PRO A 72 -13.44 -11.15 4.13
C PRO A 72 -12.49 -12.33 4.05
N ARG A 73 -12.58 -13.13 2.99
CA ARG A 73 -11.76 -14.37 2.81
C ARG A 73 -10.85 -14.33 1.59
N VAL A 74 -10.97 -13.31 0.75
CA VAL A 74 -10.21 -13.22 -0.51
C VAL A 74 -9.37 -11.97 -0.51
N ARG A 75 -8.05 -12.14 -0.73
CA ARG A 75 -7.09 -11.04 -0.83
C ARG A 75 -7.09 -10.09 0.37
N VAL A 76 -7.14 -10.66 1.56
CA VAL A 76 -7.06 -9.89 2.82
C VAL A 76 -5.72 -9.12 2.89
N GLY A 77 -4.61 -9.79 2.57
CA GLY A 77 -3.25 -9.22 2.63
C GLY A 77 -3.07 -7.87 1.95
N PRO A 78 -3.44 -7.70 0.65
CA PRO A 78 -3.31 -6.41 -0.03
C PRO A 78 -4.09 -5.27 0.62
N SER A 79 -5.34 -5.50 1.04
CA SER A 79 -6.16 -4.48 1.71
C SER A 79 -5.60 -4.12 3.09
N VAL A 80 -5.14 -5.09 3.85
CA VAL A 80 -4.52 -4.88 5.16
C VAL A 80 -3.19 -4.16 5.02
N MET A 81 -2.39 -4.48 3.98
CA MET A 81 -1.17 -3.75 3.66
C MET A 81 -1.44 -2.28 3.34
N THR A 82 -2.48 -1.99 2.54
CA THR A 82 -2.88 -0.61 2.23
C THR A 82 -3.28 0.16 3.50
N ILE A 83 -4.03 -0.47 4.41
CA ILE A 83 -4.37 0.13 5.72
C ILE A 83 -3.10 0.42 6.52
N GLY A 84 -2.17 -0.54 6.61
CA GLY A 84 -0.90 -0.38 7.31
C GLY A 84 -0.03 0.73 6.70
N ALA A 85 0.08 0.76 5.37
CA ALA A 85 0.80 1.81 4.65
C ALA A 85 0.17 3.20 4.87
N ALA A 86 -1.17 3.31 4.86
CA ALA A 86 -1.86 4.57 5.11
C ALA A 86 -1.64 5.07 6.54
N HIS A 87 -1.70 4.20 7.55
CA HIS A 87 -1.33 4.56 8.92
C HIS A 87 0.14 4.99 9.02
N PHE A 88 1.05 4.27 8.35
CA PHE A 88 2.47 4.64 8.30
C PHE A 88 2.67 6.04 7.70
N LEU A 89 2.06 6.33 6.54
CA LEU A 89 2.15 7.63 5.89
C LEU A 89 1.56 8.77 6.75
N ALA A 90 0.56 8.46 7.58
CA ALA A 90 0.02 9.37 8.60
C ALA A 90 0.87 9.41 9.88
N ARG A 91 2.06 8.80 9.90
CA ARG A 91 2.98 8.68 11.05
C ARG A 91 2.37 8.00 12.29
N ARG A 92 1.30 7.22 12.12
CA ARG A 92 0.66 6.41 13.16
C ARG A 92 1.27 5.01 13.17
N PHE A 93 2.54 4.92 13.57
CA PHE A 93 3.33 3.69 13.46
C PHE A 93 2.80 2.54 14.32
N ASP A 94 2.27 2.84 15.51
CA ASP A 94 1.68 1.83 16.40
C ASP A 94 0.42 1.20 15.79
N GLU A 95 -0.35 1.95 15.00
CA GLU A 95 -1.51 1.45 14.27
C GLU A 95 -1.12 0.74 12.96
N ALA A 96 -0.03 1.18 12.34
CA ALA A 96 0.51 0.57 11.12
C ALA A 96 1.07 -0.83 11.38
N LEU A 97 1.84 -0.98 12.45
CA LEU A 97 2.62 -2.19 12.75
C LEU A 97 1.78 -3.47 12.73
N PRO A 98 0.66 -3.62 13.47
CA PRO A 98 -0.12 -4.86 13.47
C PRO A 98 -0.72 -5.16 12.09
N LYS A 99 -1.03 -4.15 11.27
CA LYS A 99 -1.56 -4.34 9.92
C LYS A 99 -0.49 -4.84 8.96
N LEU A 100 0.73 -4.28 9.05
CA LEU A 100 1.85 -4.69 8.22
C LEU A 100 2.34 -6.10 8.57
N LEU A 101 2.33 -6.47 9.85
CA LEU A 101 2.61 -7.83 10.29
C LEU A 101 1.60 -8.83 9.72
N LEU A 102 0.31 -8.51 9.81
CA LEU A 102 -0.73 -9.36 9.24
C LEU A 102 -0.60 -9.45 7.71
N ALA A 103 -0.31 -8.35 7.02
CA ALA A 103 -0.12 -8.37 5.57
C ALA A 103 1.04 -9.28 5.13
N MET A 104 2.14 -9.27 5.87
CA MET A 104 3.28 -10.17 5.65
C MET A 104 2.93 -11.64 5.90
N GLN A 105 2.09 -11.93 6.92
CA GLN A 105 1.63 -13.28 7.21
C GLN A 105 0.67 -13.82 6.14
N GLU A 106 -0.22 -12.98 5.62
CA GLU A 106 -1.19 -13.33 4.58
C GLU A 106 -0.55 -13.57 3.20
N ASP A 107 0.53 -12.84 2.88
CA ASP A 107 1.30 -13.01 1.66
C ASP A 107 2.81 -12.87 1.91
N PRO A 108 3.46 -13.96 2.37
CA PRO A 108 4.90 -13.96 2.64
C PRO A 108 5.78 -13.80 1.39
N SER A 109 5.20 -13.91 0.19
CA SER A 109 5.92 -13.71 -1.08
C SER A 109 5.93 -12.27 -1.56
N HIS A 110 5.14 -11.37 -0.95
CA HIS A 110 4.98 -10.00 -1.39
C HIS A 110 6.02 -9.05 -0.76
N PRO A 111 7.04 -8.57 -1.50
CA PRO A 111 8.13 -7.78 -0.92
C PRO A 111 7.67 -6.43 -0.34
N GLY A 112 6.54 -5.89 -0.80
CA GLY A 112 5.98 -4.62 -0.30
C GLY A 112 5.68 -4.65 1.19
N ALA A 113 5.10 -5.75 1.70
CA ALA A 113 4.78 -5.87 3.13
C ALA A 113 6.03 -5.78 4.00
N TYR A 114 7.12 -6.45 3.60
CA TYR A 114 8.40 -6.38 4.31
C TYR A 114 9.01 -4.98 4.30
N ARG A 115 8.94 -4.28 3.16
CA ARG A 115 9.49 -2.93 3.04
C ARG A 115 8.76 -1.94 3.94
N TRP A 116 7.42 -1.95 3.95
CA TRP A 116 6.63 -1.12 4.84
C TRP A 116 6.90 -1.45 6.30
N LEU A 117 6.99 -2.74 6.64
CA LEU A 117 7.24 -3.22 8.01
C LEU A 117 8.64 -2.81 8.49
N ALA A 118 9.68 -3.01 7.66
CA ALA A 118 11.05 -2.62 8.00
C ALA A 118 11.16 -1.11 8.23
N SER A 119 10.56 -0.31 7.35
CA SER A 119 10.52 1.14 7.50
C SER A 119 9.75 1.58 8.76
N CYS A 120 8.64 0.90 9.08
CA CYS A 120 7.85 1.16 10.28
C CYS A 120 8.67 0.89 11.55
N TYR A 121 9.30 -0.27 11.68
CA TYR A 121 10.17 -0.58 12.81
C TYR A 121 11.31 0.42 12.95
N ALA A 122 11.94 0.83 11.85
CA ALA A 122 13.04 1.78 11.87
C ALA A 122 12.59 3.14 12.42
N HIS A 123 11.45 3.68 12.01
CA HIS A 123 10.89 4.93 12.53
C HIS A 123 10.44 4.83 14.00
N MET A 124 10.12 3.63 14.48
CA MET A 124 9.85 3.38 15.91
C MET A 124 11.14 3.21 16.75
N GLY A 125 12.33 3.34 16.15
CA GLY A 125 13.61 3.11 16.80
C GLY A 125 13.94 1.62 17.04
N ARG A 126 13.13 0.70 16.54
CA ARG A 126 13.26 -0.76 16.68
C ARG A 126 14.16 -1.32 15.57
N LEU A 127 15.42 -0.89 15.58
CA LEU A 127 16.36 -1.16 14.47
C LEU A 127 16.72 -2.64 14.31
N ASP A 128 16.73 -3.40 15.39
CA ASP A 128 17.07 -4.83 15.31
C ASP A 128 15.97 -5.62 14.63
N GLU A 129 14.70 -5.33 14.94
CA GLU A 129 13.55 -5.91 14.23
C GLU A 129 13.51 -5.45 12.76
N ALA A 130 13.82 -4.18 12.50
CA ALA A 130 13.90 -3.67 11.14
C ALA A 130 14.94 -4.44 10.31
N ARG A 131 16.14 -4.67 10.85
CA ARG A 131 17.21 -5.46 10.21
C ARG A 131 16.81 -6.91 9.99
N GLN A 132 16.10 -7.51 10.95
CA GLN A 132 15.60 -8.88 10.81
C GLN A 132 14.58 -8.99 9.67
N VAL A 133 13.67 -8.03 9.53
CA VAL A 133 12.72 -7.97 8.41
C VAL A 133 13.45 -7.76 7.08
N VAL A 134 14.47 -6.92 7.02
CA VAL A 134 15.31 -6.75 5.80
C VAL A 134 16.00 -8.05 5.42
N LYS A 135 16.49 -8.83 6.39
CA LYS A 135 17.08 -10.15 6.12
C LYS A 135 16.06 -11.10 5.48
N GLN A 136 14.81 -11.10 5.94
CA GLN A 136 13.73 -11.88 5.34
C GLN A 136 13.37 -11.35 3.94
N LEU A 137 13.31 -10.02 3.75
CA LEU A 137 13.05 -9.40 2.45
C LEU A 137 14.07 -9.84 1.39
N ARG A 138 15.35 -9.94 1.75
CA ARG A 138 16.42 -10.39 0.83
C ARG A 138 16.26 -11.83 0.35
N ALA A 139 15.50 -12.66 1.06
CA ALA A 139 15.14 -14.00 0.59
C ALA A 139 13.99 -13.97 -0.45
N VAL A 140 13.21 -12.88 -0.48
CA VAL A 140 12.08 -12.69 -1.42
C VAL A 140 12.52 -11.91 -2.66
N THR A 141 13.40 -10.91 -2.50
CA THR A 141 13.89 -10.06 -3.59
C THR A 141 15.30 -9.52 -3.29
N PRO A 142 16.18 -9.39 -4.30
CA PRO A 142 17.47 -8.72 -4.13
C PRO A 142 17.31 -7.20 -3.91
N ASP A 143 16.24 -6.59 -4.43
CA ASP A 143 16.01 -5.16 -4.38
C ASP A 143 15.33 -4.75 -3.06
N VAL A 144 16.12 -4.31 -2.09
CA VAL A 144 15.57 -3.82 -0.81
C VAL A 144 14.92 -2.45 -0.98
N ILE A 145 15.61 -1.51 -1.63
CA ILE A 145 15.12 -0.16 -1.90
C ILE A 145 14.35 -0.14 -3.22
N PRO A 146 13.03 0.04 -3.21
CA PRO A 146 12.22 0.01 -4.44
C PRO A 146 12.21 1.37 -5.14
N ASN A 147 11.76 1.37 -6.40
CA ASN A 147 11.21 2.58 -6.99
C ASN A 147 9.90 2.95 -6.25
N VAL A 148 9.77 4.21 -5.86
CA VAL A 148 8.62 4.72 -5.08
C VAL A 148 7.85 5.82 -5.80
N SER A 149 7.96 5.90 -7.12
CA SER A 149 7.27 6.90 -7.94
C SER A 149 5.74 6.85 -7.80
N PHE A 150 5.19 5.72 -7.39
CA PHE A 150 3.77 5.56 -7.09
C PHE A 150 3.31 6.45 -5.91
N LEU A 151 4.16 6.75 -4.93
CA LEU A 151 3.86 7.73 -3.88
C LEU A 151 3.99 9.14 -4.46
N ARG A 152 2.88 9.87 -4.54
CA ARG A 152 2.86 11.19 -5.20
C ARG A 152 3.45 12.32 -4.35
N SER A 153 3.38 12.21 -3.02
CA SER A 153 4.01 13.16 -2.09
C SER A 153 5.51 12.90 -1.96
N ALA A 154 6.32 13.95 -2.12
CA ALA A 154 7.76 13.88 -1.86
C ALA A 154 8.06 13.56 -0.38
N GLU A 155 7.27 14.10 0.54
CA GLU A 155 7.38 13.83 1.97
C GLU A 155 7.12 12.33 2.26
N HIS A 156 6.09 11.74 1.67
CA HIS A 156 5.78 10.33 1.85
C HIS A 156 6.85 9.41 1.26
N ARG A 157 7.40 9.77 0.09
CA ARG A 157 8.55 9.04 -0.47
C ARG A 157 9.74 9.05 0.46
N GLU A 158 10.10 10.24 0.98
CA GLU A 158 11.25 10.36 1.87
C GLU A 158 11.00 9.65 3.21
N LEU A 159 9.82 9.78 3.79
CA LEU A 159 9.44 9.05 5.00
C LEU A 159 9.64 7.53 4.83
N PHE A 160 9.18 6.97 3.70
CA PHE A 160 9.32 5.54 3.44
C PHE A 160 10.76 5.12 3.18
N LEU A 161 11.49 5.88 2.35
CA LEU A 161 12.86 5.57 1.97
C LEU A 161 13.85 5.75 3.13
N SER A 162 13.70 6.81 3.95
CA SER A 162 14.57 7.02 5.12
C SER A 162 14.45 5.88 6.12
N GLY A 163 13.24 5.38 6.38
CA GLY A 163 13.08 4.21 7.23
C GLY A 163 13.76 2.95 6.67
N LEU A 164 13.70 2.71 5.36
CA LEU A 164 14.42 1.60 4.74
C LEU A 164 15.94 1.78 4.80
N ARG A 165 16.47 3.00 4.59
CA ARG A 165 17.90 3.28 4.74
C ARG A 165 18.37 2.99 6.17
N LEU A 166 17.62 3.44 7.17
CA LEU A 166 17.91 3.13 8.58
C LEU A 166 17.90 1.61 8.83
N ALA A 167 16.91 0.90 8.27
CA ALA A 167 16.79 -0.55 8.44
C ALA A 167 17.96 -1.33 7.84
N ILE A 168 18.58 -0.84 6.75
CA ILE A 168 19.78 -1.48 6.14
C ILE A 168 21.08 -1.01 6.76
N GLY A 169 21.05 -0.06 7.70
CA GLY A 169 22.24 0.51 8.33
C GLY A 169 23.00 1.52 7.45
N ALA A 170 22.34 2.10 6.44
CA ALA A 170 22.89 3.22 5.70
C ALA A 170 22.72 4.50 6.55
N GLU A 171 23.76 5.32 6.60
CA GLU A 171 23.66 6.65 7.20
C GLU A 171 22.63 7.50 6.45
N PRO A 172 21.91 8.39 7.16
CA PRO A 172 20.88 9.25 6.57
C PRO A 172 21.43 10.23 5.53
#